data_33469cfe734db1d4a65ec931127554c4
#
_entry.id   33469cfe734db1d4a65ec931127554c4
#
_cell.length_a   1.000
_cell.length_b   1.000
_cell.length_c   1.000
_cell.angle_alpha   90.00
_cell.angle_beta   90.00
_cell.angle_gamma   90.00
#
_symmetry.space_group_name_H-M   'P 1'
#
loop_
_entity.id
_entity.type
_entity.pdbx_description
1 polymer ?
#
loop_
_entity_poly.entity_id
_entity_poly.type
_entity_poly.pdbx_seq_one_letter_code
_entity_poly.pdbx_strand_id
1 'polypeptide(L)'
;KPIWTRNPDDISNEEYAEFYKSLSNDWEDHLAVKHFSVEGQLEFRALLFVPQRAPFDLFENKKSKNAIKLYVRRVFIMENCEELMPEYLNFIKGVVDSEDLPLNISRETLQQSKILKVIRKNLVKKCMDLFEEISEDKDNFKKFYEQFAKNIKLGIHEDSVNRKKLSDFLRYYTSASGEEPCSFKDYVSRMKENQTCIYYITGESKDVVQNSSFVERVKKRGFEVIYMVDPIDEYCVQQLKEYDGXKKLVSVTKEGLELPESEEEKKKFEEDKVKFEKLCKVIKDILDKKVQKVSVSNRLVSSPCCIVTGEYGWSANMERIMKAQALRDSSTMGYMASKKNLEINPDHSIIKSLRDRVEKEQDDKTAKDLVVLLYETSLLTSGFSLEDPQQHASRIYRMVKLGLDIPDEEEPAEQQPSTSGEPTIAEKIAGAEEEASRMEEVD
;
A
#
# COMPACT_ATOMS: atom_id res chain seq x y z
N LYS A 1 -32.38 -32.62 14.76
CA LYS A 1 -30.93 -32.87 14.72
C LYS A 1 -30.26 -31.65 14.13
N PRO A 2 -29.27 -31.04 14.86
CA PRO A 2 -28.59 -29.84 14.34
C PRO A 2 -27.95 -30.08 12.96
N ILE A 3 -28.06 -29.11 12.08
CA ILE A 3 -27.64 -29.22 10.69
C ILE A 3 -26.15 -29.59 10.56
N TRP A 4 -25.29 -29.05 11.46
CA TRP A 4 -23.86 -29.32 11.40
C TRP A 4 -23.47 -30.75 11.80
N THR A 5 -24.38 -31.51 12.41
CA THR A 5 -24.16 -32.91 12.78
C THR A 5 -24.60 -33.89 11.69
N ARG A 6 -25.28 -33.39 10.64
CA ARG A 6 -25.76 -34.19 9.54
C ARG A 6 -24.66 -34.39 8.49
N ASN A 7 -24.76 -35.44 7.70
CA ASN A 7 -23.85 -35.67 6.57
C ASN A 7 -24.03 -34.52 5.56
N PRO A 8 -22.97 -33.84 5.16
CA PRO A 8 -23.06 -32.73 4.16
C PRO A 8 -23.77 -33.17 2.86
N ASP A 9 -23.59 -34.39 2.43
CA ASP A 9 -24.20 -34.91 1.18
C ASP A 9 -25.74 -34.98 1.27
N ASP A 10 -26.29 -34.99 2.48
CA ASP A 10 -27.72 -35.08 2.72
C ASP A 10 -28.36 -33.68 2.90
N ILE A 11 -27.61 -32.61 2.78
CA ILE A 11 -28.07 -31.23 3.03
C ILE A 11 -28.13 -30.48 1.71
N SER A 12 -29.28 -29.91 1.39
CA SER A 12 -29.48 -29.10 0.18
C SER A 12 -28.93 -27.67 0.39
N ASN A 13 -28.66 -27.01 -0.72
CA ASN A 13 -28.24 -25.60 -0.70
C ASN A 13 -29.30 -24.73 -0.01
N GLU A 14 -30.57 -25.03 -0.20
CA GLU A 14 -31.69 -24.32 0.42
C GLU A 14 -31.66 -24.45 1.95
N GLU A 15 -31.31 -25.63 2.45
CA GLU A 15 -31.19 -25.87 3.89
C GLU A 15 -30.02 -25.07 4.49
N TYR A 16 -28.88 -25.06 3.81
CA TYR A 16 -27.74 -24.23 4.23
C TYR A 16 -28.12 -22.76 4.24
N ALA A 17 -28.82 -22.29 3.20
CA ALA A 17 -29.22 -20.88 3.09
C ALA A 17 -30.17 -20.47 4.22
N GLU A 18 -31.13 -21.30 4.54
CA GLU A 18 -32.06 -21.05 5.66
C GLU A 18 -31.34 -21.01 6.99
N PHE A 19 -30.41 -21.94 7.20
CA PHE A 19 -29.61 -21.96 8.43
C PHE A 19 -28.73 -20.73 8.52
N TYR A 20 -28.09 -20.33 7.43
CA TYR A 20 -27.25 -19.13 7.39
C TYR A 20 -28.04 -17.87 7.78
N LYS A 21 -29.23 -17.72 7.22
CA LYS A 21 -30.10 -16.55 7.52
C LYS A 21 -30.50 -16.54 8.99
N SER A 22 -30.84 -17.69 9.53
CA SER A 22 -31.18 -17.86 10.95
C SER A 22 -29.99 -17.55 11.87
N LEU A 23 -28.82 -18.05 11.51
CA LEU A 23 -27.58 -17.88 12.29
C LEU A 23 -27.10 -16.43 12.31
N SER A 24 -27.15 -15.75 11.15
CA SER A 24 -26.50 -14.47 10.92
C SER A 24 -27.47 -13.28 10.96
N ASN A 25 -28.76 -13.53 10.84
CA ASN A 25 -29.80 -12.51 10.62
C ASN A 25 -29.59 -11.73 9.32
N ASP A 26 -28.87 -12.32 8.37
CA ASP A 26 -28.67 -11.74 7.04
C ASP A 26 -29.95 -11.94 6.23
N TRP A 27 -30.34 -10.92 5.44
CA TRP A 27 -31.49 -11.01 4.56
C TRP A 27 -31.16 -11.74 3.25
N GLU A 28 -29.89 -11.85 2.91
CA GLU A 28 -29.40 -12.55 1.72
C GLU A 28 -28.90 -13.94 2.08
N ASP A 29 -28.86 -14.82 1.06
CA ASP A 29 -28.19 -16.12 1.18
C ASP A 29 -26.68 -15.90 1.30
N HIS A 30 -25.99 -16.88 1.85
CA HIS A 30 -24.53 -16.90 1.88
C HIS A 30 -23.95 -17.00 0.45
N LEU A 31 -22.70 -16.58 0.28
CA LEU A 31 -21.97 -16.73 -0.98
C LEU A 31 -21.41 -18.15 -1.11
N ALA A 32 -20.88 -18.69 -0.04
CA ALA A 32 -20.22 -20.01 -0.03
C ALA A 32 -20.32 -20.63 1.35
N VAL A 33 -20.22 -21.95 1.40
CA VAL A 33 -20.31 -22.73 2.63
C VAL A 33 -19.26 -23.85 2.61
N LYS A 34 -18.70 -24.11 3.79
CA LYS A 34 -17.80 -25.26 4.03
C LYS A 34 -18.30 -26.00 5.25
N HIS A 35 -18.69 -27.25 5.06
CA HIS A 35 -19.20 -28.13 6.11
C HIS A 35 -18.27 -29.33 6.18
N PHE A 36 -17.64 -29.55 7.34
CA PHE A 36 -16.63 -30.60 7.47
C PHE A 36 -16.54 -31.10 8.90
N SER A 37 -15.91 -32.24 9.07
CA SER A 37 -15.57 -32.79 10.38
C SER A 37 -14.10 -33.21 10.41
N VAL A 38 -13.51 -33.15 11.58
CA VAL A 38 -12.16 -33.66 11.86
C VAL A 38 -12.31 -34.79 12.88
N GLU A 39 -11.76 -35.95 12.57
CA GLU A 39 -11.79 -37.12 13.42
C GLU A 39 -10.36 -37.59 13.71
N GLY A 40 -10.19 -38.21 14.86
CA GLY A 40 -8.89 -38.71 15.29
C GLY A 40 -8.63 -38.36 16.74
N GLN A 41 -7.42 -37.94 17.04
CA GLN A 41 -7.04 -37.51 18.40
C GLN A 41 -7.85 -36.31 18.85
N LEU A 42 -8.28 -35.47 17.91
CA LEU A 42 -9.16 -34.34 18.13
C LEU A 42 -10.37 -34.53 17.24
N GLU A 43 -11.56 -34.30 17.80
CA GLU A 43 -12.80 -34.48 17.05
C GLU A 43 -13.68 -33.25 17.17
N PHE A 44 -14.04 -32.66 16.03
CA PHE A 44 -14.98 -31.53 15.97
C PHE A 44 -15.66 -31.49 14.60
N ARG A 45 -16.77 -30.79 14.57
CA ARG A 45 -17.52 -30.50 13.33
C ARG A 45 -17.60 -28.99 13.19
N ALA A 46 -17.59 -28.51 11.95
CA ALA A 46 -17.67 -27.09 11.66
C ALA A 46 -18.51 -26.83 10.44
N LEU A 47 -19.20 -25.72 10.48
CA LEU A 47 -20.00 -25.20 9.36
C LEU A 47 -19.65 -23.73 9.23
N LEU A 48 -18.97 -23.36 8.13
CA LEU A 48 -18.45 -22.01 7.90
C LEU A 48 -19.10 -21.42 6.67
N PHE A 49 -19.50 -20.15 6.77
CA PHE A 49 -20.16 -19.40 5.68
C PHE A 49 -19.38 -18.15 5.35
N VAL A 50 -19.31 -17.84 4.05
CA VAL A 50 -18.85 -16.55 3.54
C VAL A 50 -20.11 -15.75 3.14
N PRO A 51 -20.34 -14.57 3.70
CA PRO A 51 -21.49 -13.74 3.29
C PRO A 51 -21.27 -13.16 1.90
N GLN A 52 -22.34 -12.69 1.26
CA GLN A 52 -22.25 -12.02 -0.04
C GLN A 52 -21.74 -10.59 0.08
N ARG A 53 -21.95 -9.95 1.24
CA ARG A 53 -21.53 -8.56 1.48
C ARG A 53 -20.83 -8.42 2.82
N ALA A 54 -19.80 -7.57 2.83
CA ALA A 54 -19.16 -7.21 4.08
C ALA A 54 -20.10 -6.27 4.86
N PRO A 55 -20.25 -6.45 6.19
CA PRO A 55 -20.91 -5.46 7.00
C PRO A 55 -20.15 -4.13 6.90
N PHE A 56 -20.88 -3.02 6.82
CA PHE A 56 -20.22 -1.71 6.68
C PHE A 56 -19.34 -1.35 7.90
N ASP A 57 -19.59 -1.98 9.06
CA ASP A 57 -18.81 -1.76 10.29
C ASP A 57 -17.72 -2.81 10.52
N LEU A 58 -17.37 -3.59 9.49
CA LEU A 58 -16.45 -4.73 9.62
C LEU A 58 -15.10 -4.35 10.25
N PHE A 59 -14.57 -3.17 9.91
CA PHE A 59 -13.27 -2.70 10.39
C PHE A 59 -13.36 -1.59 11.46
N GLU A 60 -14.55 -1.09 11.75
CA GLU A 60 -14.74 0.07 12.62
C GLU A 60 -14.92 -0.27 14.09
N ASN A 61 -15.38 -1.47 14.37
CA ASN A 61 -15.73 -1.86 15.75
C ASN A 61 -14.80 -2.98 16.21
N LYS A 62 -13.90 -2.68 17.15
CA LYS A 62 -13.02 -3.68 17.77
C LYS A 62 -13.80 -4.77 18.53
N LYS A 63 -15.06 -4.50 18.83
CA LYS A 63 -16.01 -5.46 19.42
C LYS A 63 -16.86 -6.15 18.37
N SER A 64 -16.61 -5.92 17.08
CA SER A 64 -17.37 -6.60 16.05
C SER A 64 -16.92 -8.06 16.00
N LYS A 65 -17.60 -8.63 16.22
CA LYS A 65 -18.07 -9.92 16.60
C LYS A 65 -17.80 -10.92 15.51
N ASN A 66 -16.75 -11.62 15.70
CA ASN A 66 -16.53 -12.89 15.08
C ASN A 66 -17.82 -13.70 15.31
N ALA A 67 -18.55 -13.97 14.27
CA ALA A 67 -19.85 -14.62 14.36
C ALA A 67 -19.74 -16.15 14.36
N ILE A 68 -18.66 -16.70 14.97
CA ILE A 68 -18.51 -18.14 15.15
C ILE A 68 -19.09 -18.51 16.52
N LYS A 69 -20.07 -19.40 16.53
CA LYS A 69 -20.67 -19.94 17.75
C LYS A 69 -19.97 -21.23 18.12
N LEU A 70 -19.57 -21.34 19.38
CA LEU A 70 -18.91 -22.53 19.91
C LEU A 70 -19.92 -23.39 20.66
N TYR A 71 -19.98 -24.66 20.28
CA TYR A 71 -20.74 -25.72 20.95
C TYR A 71 -19.74 -26.78 21.44
N VAL A 72 -20.11 -27.46 22.50
CA VAL A 72 -19.41 -28.65 22.99
C VAL A 72 -20.46 -29.77 23.14
N ARG A 73 -20.28 -30.82 22.40
CA ARG A 73 -21.21 -31.97 22.38
C ARG A 73 -22.69 -31.51 22.25
N ARG A 74 -22.93 -30.62 21.26
CA ARG A 74 -24.26 -30.08 20.88
C ARG A 74 -24.84 -29.14 21.93
N VAL A 75 -24.04 -28.72 22.94
CA VAL A 75 -24.46 -27.74 23.95
C VAL A 75 -23.82 -26.39 23.60
N PHE A 76 -24.65 -25.36 23.52
CA PHE A 76 -24.17 -23.99 23.25
C PHE A 76 -23.30 -23.51 24.40
N ILE A 77 -22.09 -23.03 24.09
CA ILE A 77 -21.13 -22.52 25.08
C ILE A 77 -21.02 -21.00 24.98
N MET A 78 -20.76 -20.47 23.79
CA MET A 78 -20.63 -19.02 23.63
C MET A 78 -20.77 -18.62 22.16
N GLU A 79 -21.16 -17.38 21.95
CA GLU A 79 -21.10 -16.76 20.64
C GLU A 79 -19.89 -15.84 20.58
N ASN A 80 -19.48 -15.44 19.35
CA ASN A 80 -18.36 -14.52 19.14
C ASN A 80 -17.08 -15.02 19.81
N CYS A 81 -16.75 -16.30 19.55
CA CYS A 81 -15.54 -16.91 20.11
C CYS A 81 -14.32 -16.42 19.32
N GLU A 82 -13.66 -15.39 19.84
CA GLU A 82 -12.52 -14.70 19.20
C GLU A 82 -11.33 -15.65 18.98
N GLU A 83 -11.18 -16.64 19.86
CA GLU A 83 -10.06 -17.56 19.81
C GLU A 83 -10.12 -18.54 18.63
N LEU A 84 -11.28 -18.66 17.96
CA LEU A 84 -11.47 -19.60 16.88
C LEU A 84 -11.00 -19.07 15.52
N MET A 85 -10.90 -17.75 15.35
CA MET A 85 -10.55 -17.17 14.06
C MET A 85 -9.64 -15.95 14.23
N PRO A 86 -8.65 -15.77 13.36
CA PRO A 86 -7.87 -14.53 13.35
C PRO A 86 -8.74 -13.36 12.89
N GLU A 87 -8.36 -12.16 13.29
CA GLU A 87 -9.10 -10.92 13.01
C GLU A 87 -9.36 -10.71 11.52
N TYR A 88 -8.40 -11.06 10.66
CA TYR A 88 -8.59 -10.84 9.21
C TYR A 88 -9.68 -11.74 8.61
N LEU A 89 -10.07 -12.81 9.31
CA LEU A 89 -11.18 -13.68 8.90
C LEU A 89 -12.45 -13.42 9.72
N ASN A 90 -12.60 -12.23 10.27
CA ASN A 90 -13.73 -11.85 11.13
C ASN A 90 -15.09 -11.84 10.40
N PHE A 91 -15.08 -11.88 9.07
CA PHE A 91 -16.30 -11.91 8.26
C PHE A 91 -16.91 -13.31 8.13
N ILE A 92 -16.15 -14.34 8.48
CA ILE A 92 -16.63 -15.74 8.42
C ILE A 92 -17.63 -15.95 9.54
N LYS A 93 -18.78 -16.51 9.20
CA LYS A 93 -19.85 -16.85 10.13
C LYS A 93 -20.00 -18.36 10.19
N GLY A 94 -20.40 -18.86 11.34
CA GLY A 94 -20.54 -20.30 11.42
C GLY A 94 -20.66 -20.88 12.81
N VAL A 95 -20.52 -22.20 12.88
CA VAL A 95 -20.64 -23.00 14.10
C VAL A 95 -19.46 -23.96 14.16
N VAL A 96 -18.88 -24.09 15.35
CA VAL A 96 -17.89 -25.14 15.69
C VAL A 96 -18.44 -25.95 16.85
N ASP A 97 -18.45 -27.27 16.73
CA ASP A 97 -18.94 -28.19 17.75
C ASP A 97 -17.82 -29.18 18.08
N SER A 98 -17.21 -29.01 19.25
CA SER A 98 -16.11 -29.86 19.72
C SER A 98 -16.60 -31.01 20.59
N GLU A 99 -15.96 -32.17 20.45
CA GLU A 99 -16.17 -33.32 21.33
C GLU A 99 -15.24 -33.32 22.55
N ASP A 100 -14.17 -32.53 22.50
CA ASP A 100 -13.04 -32.67 23.42
C ASP A 100 -12.92 -31.55 24.46
N LEU A 101 -13.56 -30.41 24.23
CA LEU A 101 -13.53 -29.29 25.19
C LEU A 101 -14.45 -29.59 26.37
N PRO A 102 -14.14 -29.13 27.60
CA PRO A 102 -15.04 -29.27 28.73
C PRO A 102 -16.27 -28.33 28.59
N LEU A 103 -17.41 -28.78 29.09
CA LEU A 103 -18.64 -28.00 29.03
C LEU A 103 -18.60 -26.71 29.83
N ASN A 104 -17.74 -26.67 30.87
CA ASN A 104 -17.62 -25.51 31.76
C ASN A 104 -16.46 -24.58 31.35
N ILE A 105 -16.01 -24.66 30.10
CA ILE A 105 -14.89 -23.83 29.63
C ILE A 105 -15.24 -22.33 29.70
N SER A 106 -14.28 -21.54 30.19
CA SER A 106 -14.41 -20.08 30.27
C SER A 106 -13.55 -19.41 29.21
N ARG A 107 -13.78 -18.13 28.95
CA ARG A 107 -12.96 -17.37 27.99
C ARG A 107 -11.47 -17.35 28.40
N GLU A 108 -11.19 -17.32 29.69
CA GLU A 108 -9.82 -17.32 30.23
C GLU A 108 -9.11 -18.64 29.91
N THR A 109 -9.82 -19.77 30.09
CA THR A 109 -9.23 -21.08 29.79
C THR A 109 -9.15 -21.33 28.30
N LEU A 110 -10.03 -20.72 27.48
CA LEU A 110 -9.96 -20.81 26.02
C LEU A 110 -8.65 -20.27 25.46
N GLN A 111 -8.18 -19.17 26.01
CA GLN A 111 -6.94 -18.53 25.56
C GLN A 111 -5.72 -19.43 25.73
N GLN A 112 -5.76 -20.34 26.69
CA GLN A 112 -4.67 -21.26 26.99
C GLN A 112 -4.88 -22.65 26.41
N SER A 113 -6.03 -22.92 25.80
CA SER A 113 -6.38 -24.23 25.29
C SER A 113 -5.56 -24.62 24.07
N LYS A 114 -4.85 -25.72 24.15
CA LYS A 114 -4.13 -26.31 23.00
C LYS A 114 -5.10 -26.89 21.99
N ILE A 115 -6.23 -27.42 22.46
CA ILE A 115 -7.29 -27.95 21.59
C ILE A 115 -7.84 -26.83 20.71
N LEU A 116 -8.10 -25.67 21.28
CA LEU A 116 -8.66 -24.55 20.53
C LEU A 116 -7.69 -24.03 19.48
N LYS A 117 -6.39 -24.02 19.79
CA LYS A 117 -5.34 -23.62 18.83
C LYS A 117 -5.31 -24.54 17.62
N VAL A 118 -5.47 -25.84 17.84
CA VAL A 118 -5.53 -26.84 16.74
C VAL A 118 -6.80 -26.64 15.92
N ILE A 119 -7.94 -26.42 16.59
CA ILE A 119 -9.21 -26.14 15.90
C ILE A 119 -9.05 -24.89 15.01
N ARG A 120 -8.52 -23.81 15.59
CA ARG A 120 -8.28 -22.54 14.85
C ARG A 120 -7.43 -22.76 13.60
N LYS A 121 -6.34 -23.49 13.72
CA LYS A 121 -5.44 -23.82 12.62
C LYS A 121 -6.19 -24.54 11.50
N ASN A 122 -7.03 -25.53 11.87
CA ASN A 122 -7.85 -26.28 10.88
C ASN A 122 -8.90 -25.37 10.24
N LEU A 123 -9.53 -24.48 11.01
CA LEU A 123 -10.56 -23.56 10.48
C LEU A 123 -9.95 -22.62 9.45
N VAL A 124 -8.77 -22.07 9.74
CA VAL A 124 -8.06 -21.16 8.82
C VAL A 124 -7.72 -21.88 7.52
N LYS A 125 -7.22 -23.11 7.64
CA LYS A 125 -6.90 -23.95 6.46
C LYS A 125 -8.15 -24.20 5.62
N LYS A 126 -9.28 -24.50 6.26
CA LYS A 126 -10.54 -24.73 5.56
C LYS A 126 -11.08 -23.45 4.91
N CYS A 127 -10.82 -22.29 5.51
CA CYS A 127 -11.15 -21.01 4.88
C CYS A 127 -10.34 -20.82 3.60
N MET A 128 -9.05 -21.18 3.60
CA MET A 128 -8.24 -21.13 2.39
C MET A 128 -8.81 -22.02 1.29
N ASP A 129 -9.23 -23.24 1.66
CA ASP A 129 -9.88 -24.16 0.72
C ASP A 129 -11.17 -23.57 0.17
N LEU A 130 -11.96 -22.93 1.02
CA LEU A 130 -13.23 -22.31 0.65
C LEU A 130 -13.00 -21.16 -0.34
N PHE A 131 -11.99 -20.31 -0.09
CA PHE A 131 -11.64 -19.21 -1.00
C PHE A 131 -11.18 -19.75 -2.35
N GLU A 132 -10.44 -20.84 -2.35
CA GLU A 132 -10.01 -21.51 -3.58
C GLU A 132 -11.21 -22.02 -4.38
N GLU A 133 -12.18 -22.61 -3.69
CA GLU A 133 -13.44 -23.07 -4.33
C GLU A 133 -14.22 -21.90 -4.94
N ILE A 134 -14.30 -20.77 -4.22
CA ILE A 134 -14.93 -19.54 -4.73
C ILE A 134 -14.21 -19.08 -6.00
N SER A 135 -12.87 -19.16 -6.02
CA SER A 135 -12.04 -18.69 -7.13
C SER A 135 -12.23 -19.49 -8.42
N GLU A 136 -12.83 -20.68 -8.34
CA GLU A 136 -13.11 -21.51 -9.51
C GLU A 136 -14.22 -20.91 -10.40
N ASP A 137 -15.09 -20.07 -9.84
CA ASP A 137 -16.10 -19.30 -10.58
C ASP A 137 -15.68 -17.84 -10.59
N LYS A 138 -15.36 -17.34 -11.77
CA LYS A 138 -14.83 -15.98 -11.95
C LYS A 138 -15.77 -14.89 -11.41
N ASP A 139 -17.06 -15.01 -11.65
CA ASP A 139 -18.06 -14.03 -11.20
C ASP A 139 -18.22 -14.05 -9.69
N ASN A 140 -18.27 -15.23 -9.09
CA ASN A 140 -18.36 -15.38 -7.63
C ASN A 140 -17.09 -14.84 -6.95
N PHE A 141 -15.94 -15.11 -7.53
CA PHE A 141 -14.68 -14.59 -6.97
C PHE A 141 -14.62 -13.07 -7.05
N LYS A 142 -15.11 -12.48 -8.14
CA LYS A 142 -15.19 -11.03 -8.28
C LYS A 142 -16.04 -10.41 -7.17
N LYS A 143 -17.21 -10.99 -6.89
CA LYS A 143 -18.09 -10.55 -5.79
C LYS A 143 -17.38 -10.66 -4.45
N PHE A 144 -16.75 -11.79 -4.20
CA PHE A 144 -16.00 -12.06 -2.97
C PHE A 144 -14.88 -11.02 -2.78
N TYR A 145 -14.09 -10.83 -3.82
CA TYR A 145 -12.91 -9.96 -3.74
C TYR A 145 -13.31 -8.49 -3.54
N GLU A 146 -14.38 -8.03 -4.20
CA GLU A 146 -14.89 -6.67 -4.02
C GLU A 146 -15.24 -6.38 -2.56
N GLN A 147 -15.76 -7.40 -1.86
CA GLN A 147 -16.19 -7.25 -0.47
C GLN A 147 -15.06 -7.48 0.55
N PHE A 148 -14.15 -8.42 0.27
CA PHE A 148 -13.23 -8.91 1.29
C PHE A 148 -11.75 -8.79 0.90
N ALA A 149 -11.41 -7.98 -0.11
CA ALA A 149 -10.03 -7.77 -0.53
C ALA A 149 -9.15 -7.27 0.62
N LYS A 150 -9.66 -6.32 1.41
CA LYS A 150 -8.93 -5.77 2.56
C LYS A 150 -8.62 -6.85 3.59
N ASN A 151 -9.54 -7.77 3.80
CA ASN A 151 -9.35 -8.91 4.72
C ASN A 151 -8.21 -9.81 4.23
N ILE A 152 -8.21 -10.14 2.93
CA ILE A 152 -7.14 -10.93 2.31
C ILE A 152 -5.79 -10.22 2.49
N LYS A 153 -5.75 -8.92 2.23
CA LYS A 153 -4.53 -8.11 2.34
C LYS A 153 -4.03 -8.01 3.78
N LEU A 154 -4.94 -7.87 4.76
CA LEU A 154 -4.58 -7.93 6.19
C LEU A 154 -3.96 -9.28 6.54
N GLY A 155 -4.55 -10.36 6.01
CA GLY A 155 -4.04 -11.72 6.22
C GLY A 155 -2.62 -11.87 5.70
N ILE A 156 -2.32 -11.29 4.54
CA ILE A 156 -0.98 -11.31 3.98
C ILE A 156 0.00 -10.62 4.93
N HIS A 157 -0.40 -9.50 5.50
CA HIS A 157 0.44 -8.77 6.45
C HIS A 157 0.66 -9.54 7.76
N GLU A 158 -0.39 -10.17 8.29
CA GLU A 158 -0.40 -10.75 9.64
C GLU A 158 -0.07 -12.23 9.72
N ASP A 159 -0.40 -13.02 8.70
CA ASP A 159 -0.35 -14.49 8.76
C ASP A 159 0.80 -15.02 7.90
N SER A 160 1.93 -15.26 8.54
CA SER A 160 3.14 -15.75 7.85
C SER A 160 2.98 -17.18 7.33
N VAL A 161 2.15 -17.98 7.98
CA VAL A 161 1.94 -19.39 7.59
C VAL A 161 1.13 -19.49 6.30
N ASN A 162 0.08 -18.68 6.17
CA ASN A 162 -0.84 -18.72 5.03
C ASN A 162 -0.60 -17.63 4.00
N ARG A 163 0.45 -16.81 4.20
CA ARG A 163 0.77 -15.66 3.33
C ARG A 163 0.88 -16.05 1.86
N LYS A 164 1.61 -17.11 1.59
CA LYS A 164 1.82 -17.60 0.23
C LYS A 164 0.49 -18.00 -0.42
N LYS A 165 -0.34 -18.72 0.32
CA LYS A 165 -1.66 -19.16 -0.18
C LYS A 165 -2.58 -17.95 -0.40
N LEU A 166 -2.58 -17.00 0.55
CA LEU A 166 -3.39 -15.78 0.44
C LEU A 166 -2.99 -14.93 -0.78
N SER A 167 -1.70 -14.93 -1.13
CA SER A 167 -1.23 -14.16 -2.28
C SER A 167 -1.85 -14.61 -3.60
N ASP A 168 -2.27 -15.88 -3.70
CA ASP A 168 -2.94 -16.40 -4.89
C ASP A 168 -4.32 -15.76 -5.09
N PHE A 169 -4.89 -15.20 -4.05
CA PHE A 169 -6.23 -14.58 -4.12
C PHE A 169 -6.19 -13.09 -4.44
N LEU A 170 -4.99 -12.47 -4.47
CA LEU A 170 -4.84 -11.06 -4.82
C LEU A 170 -5.15 -10.82 -6.29
N ARG A 171 -5.80 -9.69 -6.57
CA ARG A 171 -6.11 -9.24 -7.93
C ARG A 171 -5.73 -7.78 -8.07
N TYR A 172 -5.02 -7.46 -9.14
CA TYR A 172 -4.53 -6.11 -9.41
C TYR A 172 -4.65 -5.78 -10.89
N TYR A 173 -4.92 -4.52 -11.18
CA TYR A 173 -4.69 -4.01 -12.53
C TYR A 173 -3.18 -3.90 -12.73
N THR A 174 -2.76 -4.12 -13.98
CA THR A 174 -1.35 -4.01 -14.38
C THR A 174 -1.28 -3.28 -15.71
N SER A 175 -0.06 -3.00 -16.17
CA SER A 175 0.16 -2.41 -17.49
C SER A 175 -0.27 -3.34 -18.64
N ALA A 176 -0.54 -4.62 -18.36
CA ALA A 176 -0.92 -5.62 -19.37
C ALA A 176 -2.24 -6.33 -19.06
N SER A 177 -2.92 -6.00 -17.98
CA SER A 177 -4.14 -6.70 -17.57
C SER A 177 -5.38 -6.31 -18.38
N GLY A 178 -5.36 -5.15 -19.00
CA GLY A 178 -6.53 -4.65 -19.71
C GLY A 178 -7.58 -4.10 -18.73
N GLU A 179 -8.84 -4.36 -19.02
CA GLU A 179 -9.97 -3.79 -18.27
C GLU A 179 -10.33 -4.57 -16.98
N GLU A 180 -9.72 -5.72 -16.78
CA GLU A 180 -9.98 -6.54 -15.60
C GLU A 180 -8.69 -6.77 -14.83
N PRO A 181 -8.78 -6.80 -13.48
CA PRO A 181 -7.58 -7.11 -12.70
C PRO A 181 -7.17 -8.58 -12.89
N CYS A 182 -5.92 -8.86 -12.65
CA CYS A 182 -5.35 -10.19 -12.82
C CYS A 182 -4.63 -10.65 -11.54
N SER A 183 -4.36 -11.96 -11.48
CA SER A 183 -3.64 -12.59 -10.38
C SER A 183 -2.13 -12.48 -10.58
N PHE A 184 -1.37 -12.76 -9.53
CA PHE A 184 0.08 -12.93 -9.66
C PHE A 184 0.43 -14.08 -10.60
N LYS A 185 -0.37 -15.14 -10.59
CA LYS A 185 -0.19 -16.30 -11.50
C LYS A 185 -0.30 -15.84 -12.96
N ASP A 186 -1.29 -14.99 -13.26
CA ASP A 186 -1.45 -14.41 -14.61
C ASP A 186 -0.23 -13.57 -14.99
N TYR A 187 0.24 -12.74 -14.05
CA TYR A 187 1.44 -11.92 -14.26
C TYR A 187 2.65 -12.82 -14.60
N VAL A 188 2.88 -13.83 -13.78
CA VAL A 188 4.03 -14.75 -13.95
C VAL A 188 3.94 -15.47 -15.30
N SER A 189 2.72 -15.85 -15.75
CA SER A 189 2.55 -16.52 -17.05
C SER A 189 2.96 -15.63 -18.23
N ARG A 190 2.95 -14.31 -18.04
CA ARG A 190 3.33 -13.33 -19.07
C ARG A 190 4.75 -12.80 -18.90
N MET A 191 5.48 -13.24 -17.87
CA MET A 191 6.88 -12.79 -17.64
C MET A 191 7.76 -13.15 -18.84
N LYS A 192 8.63 -12.23 -19.15
CA LYS A 192 9.60 -12.44 -20.25
C LYS A 192 10.70 -13.39 -19.81
N GLU A 193 11.35 -14.06 -20.78
CA GLU A 193 12.38 -15.06 -20.55
C GLU A 193 13.52 -14.52 -19.68
N ASN A 194 13.89 -13.27 -19.89
CA ASN A 194 15.00 -12.62 -19.16
C ASN A 194 14.55 -11.91 -17.88
N GLN A 195 13.27 -11.96 -17.56
CA GLN A 195 12.71 -11.28 -16.39
C GLN A 195 12.81 -12.18 -15.16
N THR A 196 13.34 -11.65 -14.06
CA THR A 196 13.51 -12.41 -12.81
C THR A 196 12.66 -11.87 -11.67
N CYS A 197 12.08 -10.69 -11.83
CA CYS A 197 11.35 -9.97 -10.77
C CYS A 197 9.93 -9.64 -11.19
N ILE A 198 9.08 -9.46 -10.19
CA ILE A 198 7.71 -8.95 -10.37
C ILE A 198 7.76 -7.46 -10.03
N TYR A 199 7.51 -6.61 -11.02
CA TYR A 199 7.59 -5.15 -10.85
C TYR A 199 6.25 -4.59 -10.42
N TYR A 200 6.27 -3.72 -9.41
CA TYR A 200 5.05 -3.04 -8.95
C TYR A 200 5.33 -1.58 -8.65
N ILE A 201 4.26 -0.79 -8.65
CA ILE A 201 4.28 0.59 -8.20
C ILE A 201 3.09 0.80 -7.27
N THR A 202 3.32 1.54 -6.17
CA THR A 202 2.24 1.95 -5.28
C THR A 202 1.94 3.42 -5.53
N GLY A 203 0.68 3.81 -5.37
CA GLY A 203 0.28 5.19 -5.54
C GLY A 203 -1.19 5.40 -5.23
N GLU A 204 -1.63 6.63 -5.43
CA GLU A 204 -2.96 7.07 -5.03
C GLU A 204 -4.06 6.49 -5.93
N SER A 205 -3.80 6.37 -7.23
CA SER A 205 -4.80 5.88 -8.18
C SER A 205 -4.11 5.24 -9.38
N LYS A 206 -4.88 4.44 -10.13
CA LYS A 206 -4.41 3.82 -11.38
C LYS A 206 -3.93 4.89 -12.37
N ASP A 207 -4.69 5.97 -12.55
CA ASP A 207 -4.33 7.05 -13.48
C ASP A 207 -2.99 7.67 -13.13
N VAL A 208 -2.73 7.89 -11.84
CA VAL A 208 -1.46 8.45 -11.38
C VAL A 208 -0.30 7.49 -11.65
N VAL A 209 -0.43 6.22 -11.26
CA VAL A 209 0.69 5.28 -11.34
C VAL A 209 0.99 4.84 -12.78
N GLN A 210 -0.02 4.68 -13.63
CA GLN A 210 0.22 4.23 -15.00
C GLN A 210 0.95 5.29 -15.84
N ASN A 211 0.85 6.56 -15.46
CA ASN A 211 1.51 7.68 -16.14
C ASN A 211 2.77 8.16 -15.45
N SER A 212 3.19 7.47 -14.40
CA SER A 212 4.33 7.84 -13.58
C SER A 212 5.65 7.73 -14.34
N SER A 213 6.57 8.66 -14.06
CA SER A 213 7.94 8.59 -14.60
C SER A 213 8.67 7.31 -14.18
N PHE A 214 8.30 6.74 -13.05
CA PHE A 214 8.95 5.51 -12.53
C PHE A 214 8.72 4.29 -13.41
N VAL A 215 7.65 4.26 -14.21
CA VAL A 215 7.32 3.09 -15.04
C VAL A 215 7.79 3.24 -16.48
N GLU A 216 8.41 4.35 -16.84
CA GLU A 216 8.74 4.67 -18.24
C GLU A 216 9.59 3.58 -18.90
N ARG A 217 10.76 3.28 -18.36
CA ARG A 217 11.69 2.32 -18.97
C ARG A 217 11.21 0.88 -18.84
N VAL A 218 10.65 0.54 -17.68
CA VAL A 218 10.11 -0.81 -17.45
C VAL A 218 9.08 -1.14 -18.53
N LYS A 219 8.14 -0.23 -18.77
CA LYS A 219 7.10 -0.41 -19.79
C LYS A 219 7.68 -0.37 -21.20
N LYS A 220 8.62 0.52 -21.48
CA LYS A 220 9.26 0.62 -22.82
C LYS A 220 9.96 -0.70 -23.20
N ARG A 221 10.57 -1.36 -22.21
CA ARG A 221 11.22 -2.66 -22.42
C ARG A 221 10.22 -3.82 -22.47
N GLY A 222 8.94 -3.54 -22.30
CA GLY A 222 7.89 -4.53 -22.42
C GLY A 222 7.62 -5.33 -21.17
N PHE A 223 8.15 -4.93 -20.01
CA PHE A 223 7.88 -5.59 -18.75
C PHE A 223 6.59 -5.07 -18.15
N GLU A 224 5.81 -5.98 -17.61
CA GLU A 224 4.52 -5.66 -16.97
C GLU A 224 4.76 -5.09 -15.57
N VAL A 225 3.97 -4.07 -15.20
CA VAL A 225 4.03 -3.42 -13.88
C VAL A 225 2.67 -3.55 -13.20
N ILE A 226 2.66 -4.05 -11.96
CA ILE A 226 1.45 -4.18 -11.14
C ILE A 226 1.16 -2.82 -10.50
N TYR A 227 -0.10 -2.37 -10.56
CA TYR A 227 -0.56 -1.11 -9.97
C TYR A 227 -1.21 -1.40 -8.63
N MET A 228 -0.58 -0.98 -7.55
CA MET A 228 -1.08 -1.17 -6.19
C MET A 228 -1.56 0.17 -5.64
N VAL A 229 -2.88 0.37 -5.64
CA VAL A 229 -3.47 1.68 -5.36
C VAL A 229 -4.33 1.70 -4.10
N ASP A 230 -4.45 0.60 -3.39
CA ASP A 230 -5.11 0.52 -2.11
C ASP A 230 -4.07 0.83 -1.02
N PRO A 231 -4.34 1.73 -0.06
CA PRO A 231 -3.36 2.03 1.00
C PRO A 231 -2.84 0.81 1.74
N ILE A 232 -3.66 -0.22 1.94
CA ILE A 232 -3.24 -1.44 2.62
C ILE A 232 -2.16 -2.20 1.84
N ASP A 233 -2.01 -1.97 0.53
CA ASP A 233 -0.97 -2.60 -0.27
C ASP A 233 0.43 -2.25 0.21
N GLU A 234 0.61 -1.06 0.82
CA GLU A 234 1.91 -0.67 1.41
C GLU A 234 2.32 -1.64 2.52
N TYR A 235 1.33 -2.11 3.31
CA TYR A 235 1.58 -3.07 4.39
C TYR A 235 1.78 -4.48 3.83
N CYS A 236 1.03 -4.85 2.79
CA CYS A 236 1.18 -6.15 2.13
C CYS A 236 2.60 -6.35 1.63
N VAL A 237 3.15 -5.38 0.91
CA VAL A 237 4.47 -5.52 0.29
C VAL A 237 5.62 -5.47 1.30
N GLN A 238 5.36 -4.99 2.52
CA GLN A 238 6.35 -5.09 3.60
C GLN A 238 6.62 -6.54 3.97
N GLN A 239 5.63 -7.41 3.82
CA GLN A 239 5.73 -8.83 4.20
C GLN A 239 5.82 -9.75 2.99
N LEU A 240 5.09 -9.47 1.93
CA LEU A 240 5.08 -10.30 0.72
C LEU A 240 6.26 -9.88 -0.16
N LYS A 241 7.40 -10.56 0.01
CA LYS A 241 8.64 -10.20 -0.66
C LYS A 241 8.89 -10.99 -1.95
N GLU A 242 8.23 -12.13 -2.11
CA GLU A 242 8.42 -12.99 -3.28
C GLU A 242 7.17 -13.80 -3.56
N TYR A 243 7.08 -14.30 -4.79
CA TYR A 243 5.99 -15.12 -5.27
C TYR A 243 6.54 -16.20 -6.20
N ASP A 244 5.97 -17.39 -6.17
CA ASP A 244 6.27 -18.54 -7.06
C ASP A 244 7.79 -18.81 -7.16
N GLY A 245 8.33 -19.20 -6.06
CA GLY A 245 9.78 -19.42 -5.98
C GLY A 245 10.53 -18.15 -5.58
N UNK A 246 11.21 -17.63 -6.08
CA UNK A 246 11.91 -16.70 -5.84
C UNK A 246 11.71 -15.54 -6.45
N LYS A 247 10.78 -15.48 -7.12
CA LYS A 247 10.53 -14.24 -7.91
C LYS A 247 10.22 -13.09 -6.96
N LYS A 248 11.17 -12.20 -6.81
CA LYS A 248 11.05 -11.07 -5.88
C LYS A 248 10.07 -10.03 -6.41
N LEU A 249 9.28 -9.46 -5.50
CA LEU A 249 8.48 -8.26 -5.77
C LEU A 249 9.39 -7.04 -5.60
N VAL A 250 9.49 -6.23 -6.66
CA VAL A 250 10.41 -5.07 -6.70
C VAL A 250 9.63 -3.81 -7.00
N SER A 251 9.76 -2.80 -6.14
CA SER A 251 9.14 -1.49 -6.34
C SER A 251 9.94 -0.69 -7.36
N VAL A 252 9.26 -0.13 -8.35
CA VAL A 252 9.92 0.71 -9.36
C VAL A 252 10.23 2.11 -8.84
N THR A 253 9.77 2.46 -7.62
CA THR A 253 9.99 3.78 -7.02
C THR A 253 11.18 3.82 -6.09
N LYS A 254 11.84 2.69 -5.84
CA LYS A 254 12.91 2.58 -4.84
C LYS A 254 14.26 2.41 -5.52
N GLU A 255 15.33 2.79 -4.81
CA GLU A 255 16.68 2.63 -5.33
C GLU A 255 17.03 1.15 -5.50
N GLY A 256 18.01 0.87 -6.33
CA GLY A 256 18.46 -0.49 -6.58
C GLY A 256 17.66 -1.24 -7.62
N LEU A 257 16.79 -0.56 -8.37
CA LEU A 257 16.04 -1.19 -9.45
C LEU A 257 17.02 -1.70 -10.52
N GLU A 258 16.98 -3.01 -10.77
CA GLU A 258 17.78 -3.65 -11.80
C GLU A 258 16.84 -4.16 -12.88
N LEU A 259 17.02 -3.68 -14.10
CA LEU A 259 16.27 -4.15 -15.27
C LEU A 259 17.20 -5.04 -16.10
N PRO A 260 16.66 -6.10 -16.71
CA PRO A 260 17.49 -6.87 -17.65
C PRO A 260 18.04 -5.98 -18.76
N GLU A 261 19.34 -6.05 -19.01
CA GLU A 261 20.04 -5.16 -19.94
C GLU A 261 20.96 -5.96 -20.85
N SER A 262 21.12 -5.50 -22.11
CA SER A 262 22.14 -5.99 -22.99
C SER A 262 23.51 -5.48 -22.54
N GLU A 263 24.58 -6.09 -23.01
CA GLU A 263 25.95 -5.64 -22.73
C GLU A 263 26.18 -4.21 -23.23
N GLU A 264 25.57 -3.84 -24.36
CA GLU A 264 25.65 -2.49 -24.91
C GLU A 264 24.98 -1.47 -24.00
N GLU A 265 23.81 -1.82 -23.44
CA GLU A 265 23.07 -0.96 -22.50
C GLU A 265 23.84 -0.76 -21.20
N LYS A 266 24.45 -1.83 -20.68
CA LYS A 266 25.30 -1.76 -19.47
C LYS A 266 26.48 -0.84 -19.71
N LYS A 267 27.15 -0.98 -20.85
CA LYS A 267 28.30 -0.15 -21.23
C LYS A 267 27.91 1.33 -21.31
N LYS A 268 26.79 1.63 -21.99
CA LYS A 268 26.28 2.99 -22.11
C LYS A 268 25.98 3.60 -20.74
N PHE A 269 25.36 2.82 -19.84
CA PHE A 269 25.02 3.27 -18.50
C PHE A 269 26.28 3.61 -17.69
N GLU A 270 27.32 2.78 -17.77
CA GLU A 270 28.60 3.03 -17.10
C GLU A 270 29.29 4.27 -17.66
N GLU A 271 29.24 4.46 -18.98
CA GLU A 271 29.78 5.65 -19.65
C GLU A 271 29.03 6.92 -19.21
N ASP A 272 27.70 6.84 -19.11
CA ASP A 272 26.88 7.96 -18.66
C ASP A 272 27.17 8.33 -17.21
N LYS A 273 27.41 7.36 -16.34
CA LYS A 273 27.80 7.62 -14.94
C LYS A 273 29.06 8.47 -14.87
N VAL A 274 30.06 8.16 -15.69
CA VAL A 274 31.32 8.91 -15.74
C VAL A 274 31.09 10.28 -16.35
N LYS A 275 30.36 10.34 -17.47
CA LYS A 275 30.10 11.55 -18.24
C LYS A 275 29.35 12.61 -17.44
N PHE A 276 28.40 12.19 -16.58
CA PHE A 276 27.54 13.09 -15.82
C PHE A 276 27.97 13.22 -14.35
N GLU A 277 29.12 12.66 -13.96
CA GLU A 277 29.62 12.70 -12.58
C GLU A 277 29.74 14.12 -12.04
N LYS A 278 30.30 15.04 -12.83
CA LYS A 278 30.49 16.43 -12.44
C LYS A 278 29.14 17.15 -12.24
N LEU A 279 28.18 16.91 -13.16
CA LEU A 279 26.83 17.47 -13.05
C LEU A 279 26.14 16.96 -11.77
N CYS A 280 26.23 15.66 -11.51
CA CYS A 280 25.64 15.06 -10.29
C CYS A 280 26.21 15.72 -9.04
N LYS A 281 27.51 15.95 -9.01
CA LYS A 281 28.20 16.59 -7.88
C LYS A 281 27.71 18.04 -7.68
N VAL A 282 27.58 18.80 -8.77
CA VAL A 282 27.12 20.18 -8.73
C VAL A 282 25.67 20.24 -8.24
N ILE A 283 24.82 19.37 -8.75
CA ILE A 283 23.40 19.29 -8.32
C ILE A 283 23.33 18.95 -6.83
N LYS A 284 24.11 17.98 -6.39
CA LYS A 284 24.17 17.60 -4.96
C LYS A 284 24.58 18.80 -4.09
N ASP A 285 25.58 19.56 -4.51
CA ASP A 285 26.02 20.75 -3.77
C ASP A 285 24.93 21.80 -3.69
N ILE A 286 24.19 22.01 -4.77
CA ILE A 286 23.08 22.98 -4.82
C ILE A 286 21.94 22.54 -3.89
N LEU A 287 21.56 21.28 -3.94
CA LEU A 287 20.43 20.74 -3.17
C LEU A 287 20.79 20.39 -1.73
N ASP A 288 22.07 20.12 -1.47
CA ASP A 288 22.64 19.88 -0.14
C ASP A 288 21.85 18.81 0.61
N LYS A 289 21.26 19.15 1.74
CA LYS A 289 20.54 18.21 2.62
C LYS A 289 19.16 17.80 2.07
N LYS A 290 18.69 18.46 1.03
CA LYS A 290 17.40 18.12 0.42
C LYS A 290 17.39 16.73 -0.20
N VAL A 291 18.56 16.26 -0.66
CA VAL A 291 18.74 14.90 -1.20
C VAL A 291 19.94 14.25 -0.56
N GLN A 292 19.91 12.92 -0.45
CA GLN A 292 21.05 12.15 0.06
C GLN A 292 22.13 12.01 -1.02
N LYS A 293 21.74 11.77 -2.25
CA LYS A 293 22.66 11.66 -3.38
C LYS A 293 21.97 12.00 -4.71
N VAL A 294 22.76 12.26 -5.73
CA VAL A 294 22.32 12.48 -7.11
C VAL A 294 23.06 11.46 -7.99
N SER A 295 22.33 10.77 -8.83
CA SER A 295 22.89 9.73 -9.70
C SER A 295 22.20 9.67 -11.05
N VAL A 296 22.81 8.97 -11.99
CA VAL A 296 22.22 8.74 -13.32
C VAL A 296 21.14 7.65 -13.21
N SER A 297 20.01 7.89 -13.83
CA SER A 297 18.85 7.00 -13.81
C SER A 297 18.97 5.86 -14.80
N ASN A 298 18.48 4.68 -14.42
CA ASN A 298 18.24 3.58 -15.35
C ASN A 298 16.73 3.34 -15.59
N ARG A 299 15.84 4.20 -15.05
CA ARG A 299 14.39 3.98 -15.12
C ARG A 299 13.61 5.02 -15.91
N LEU A 300 14.26 6.11 -16.32
CA LEU A 300 13.59 7.20 -17.04
C LEU A 300 13.79 7.07 -18.56
N VAL A 301 12.80 7.54 -19.31
CA VAL A 301 12.85 7.64 -20.79
C VAL A 301 12.56 9.07 -21.22
N SER A 302 11.38 9.59 -20.94
CA SER A 302 10.95 10.91 -21.38
C SER A 302 11.05 12.00 -20.32
N SER A 303 11.11 11.63 -19.05
CA SER A 303 11.21 12.60 -17.95
C SER A 303 12.67 12.95 -17.66
N PRO A 304 12.97 14.20 -17.25
CA PRO A 304 14.35 14.58 -16.98
C PRO A 304 14.88 14.05 -15.65
N CYS A 305 14.04 13.92 -14.64
CA CYS A 305 14.44 13.55 -13.28
C CYS A 305 13.33 12.79 -12.58
N CYS A 306 13.70 12.07 -11.53
CA CYS A 306 12.74 11.54 -10.55
C CYS A 306 13.41 11.47 -9.18
N ILE A 307 12.57 11.35 -8.16
CA ILE A 307 13.04 11.18 -6.76
C ILE A 307 12.73 9.76 -6.34
N VAL A 308 13.76 8.97 -6.07
CA VAL A 308 13.62 7.61 -5.56
C VAL A 308 13.89 7.60 -4.06
N THR A 309 13.37 6.60 -3.38
CA THR A 309 13.57 6.41 -1.95
C THR A 309 14.41 5.17 -1.69
N GLY A 310 14.93 5.05 -0.48
CA GLY A 310 15.74 3.89 -0.07
C GLY A 310 14.93 2.61 -0.07
N GLU A 311 15.60 1.51 -0.26
CA GLU A 311 14.98 0.17 -0.34
C GLU A 311 14.13 -0.14 0.88
N TYR A 312 14.58 0.26 2.07
CA TYR A 312 13.92 -0.08 3.33
C TYR A 312 13.11 1.08 3.93
N GLY A 313 13.18 2.25 3.33
CA GLY A 313 12.40 3.42 3.78
C GLY A 313 11.01 3.44 3.18
N TRP A 314 10.20 4.37 3.65
CA TRP A 314 8.86 4.58 3.10
C TRP A 314 8.94 5.04 1.65
N SER A 315 8.04 4.53 0.81
CA SER A 315 7.78 5.13 -0.52
C SER A 315 7.13 6.51 -0.33
N ALA A 316 7.09 7.31 -1.38
CA ALA A 316 6.34 8.57 -1.37
C ALA A 316 4.88 8.33 -0.99
N ASN A 317 4.30 7.27 -1.51
CA ASN A 317 2.90 6.90 -1.24
C ASN A 317 2.70 6.58 0.25
N MET A 318 3.62 5.80 0.86
CA MET A 318 3.54 5.49 2.29
C MET A 318 3.71 6.75 3.14
N GLU A 319 4.63 7.64 2.75
CA GLU A 319 4.84 8.92 3.44
C GLU A 319 3.55 9.76 3.43
N ARG A 320 2.88 9.83 2.28
CA ARG A 320 1.60 10.54 2.13
C ARG A 320 0.53 9.95 3.07
N ILE A 321 0.42 8.63 3.11
CA ILE A 321 -0.54 7.92 3.96
C ILE A 321 -0.26 8.20 5.44
N MET A 322 1.00 8.10 5.83
CA MET A 322 1.39 8.30 7.24
C MET A 322 1.24 9.76 7.67
N LYS A 323 1.49 10.73 6.80
CA LYS A 323 1.26 12.15 7.10
C LYS A 323 -0.22 12.43 7.35
N ALA A 324 -1.11 11.80 6.59
CA ALA A 324 -2.57 11.96 6.79
C ALA A 324 -3.03 11.39 8.13
N GLN A 325 -2.29 10.43 8.69
CA GLN A 325 -2.60 9.80 9.98
C GLN A 325 -1.81 10.42 11.14
N ALA A 326 -0.95 11.40 10.87
CA ALA A 326 0.06 11.90 11.81
C ALA A 326 -0.46 12.91 12.82
N LEU A 327 -1.71 12.80 13.23
CA LEU A 327 -2.19 13.47 14.44
C LEU A 327 -1.60 12.82 15.70
N ARG A 328 -0.75 11.78 15.56
CA ARG A 328 -0.34 10.97 16.69
C ARG A 328 1.12 11.09 17.10
N ASP A 329 2.08 10.94 16.22
CA ASP A 329 3.49 10.91 16.67
C ASP A 329 4.41 11.32 15.53
N SER A 330 4.98 12.51 15.64
CA SER A 330 5.90 13.05 14.64
C SER A 330 7.30 12.43 14.74
N SER A 331 7.64 11.77 15.84
CA SER A 331 8.97 11.19 16.02
C SER A 331 9.23 10.03 15.06
N THR A 332 8.22 9.17 14.84
CA THR A 332 8.32 8.07 13.89
C THR A 332 8.44 8.58 12.45
N MET A 333 7.77 9.71 12.16
CA MET A 333 7.81 10.35 10.85
C MET A 333 9.25 10.75 10.48
N GLY A 334 9.97 11.37 11.43
CA GLY A 334 11.34 11.81 11.19
C GLY A 334 12.31 10.66 10.92
N TYR A 335 12.13 9.56 11.62
CA TYR A 335 13.00 8.38 11.48
C TYR A 335 12.74 7.61 10.19
N MET A 336 11.46 7.41 9.85
CA MET A 336 11.06 6.59 8.69
C MET A 336 10.90 7.41 7.42
N ALA A 337 10.84 8.76 7.54
CA ALA A 337 10.77 9.64 6.39
C ALA A 337 11.91 9.30 5.43
N SER A 338 11.57 9.09 4.18
CA SER A 338 12.49 8.53 3.20
C SER A 338 13.64 9.48 2.91
N LYS A 339 14.83 8.95 2.91
CA LYS A 339 15.98 9.63 2.33
C LYS A 339 15.74 9.68 0.83
N LYS A 340 15.79 10.89 0.28
CA LYS A 340 15.46 11.14 -1.12
C LYS A 340 16.74 11.15 -1.95
N ASN A 341 16.71 10.42 -3.07
CA ASN A 341 17.79 10.40 -4.04
C ASN A 341 17.26 10.93 -5.36
N LEU A 342 17.94 11.93 -5.92
CA LEU A 342 17.57 12.46 -7.24
C LEU A 342 18.28 11.64 -8.31
N GLU A 343 17.49 11.11 -9.26
CA GLU A 343 18.02 10.43 -10.44
C GLU A 343 17.78 11.33 -11.64
N ILE A 344 18.83 11.49 -12.47
CA ILE A 344 18.78 12.32 -13.68
C ILE A 344 18.83 11.43 -14.93
N ASN A 345 18.13 11.86 -15.97
CA ASN A 345 18.07 11.14 -17.24
C ASN A 345 19.15 11.69 -18.17
N PRO A 346 20.22 10.91 -18.44
CA PRO A 346 21.33 11.42 -19.26
C PRO A 346 20.96 11.68 -20.72
N ASP A 347 19.85 11.11 -21.17
CA ASP A 347 19.40 11.28 -22.56
C ASP A 347 18.45 12.46 -22.75
N HIS A 348 18.01 13.10 -21.67
CA HIS A 348 17.06 14.21 -21.75
C HIS A 348 17.78 15.51 -22.12
N SER A 349 17.18 16.29 -23.01
CA SER A 349 17.78 17.53 -23.51
C SER A 349 18.08 18.54 -22.39
N ILE A 350 17.20 18.64 -21.38
CA ILE A 350 17.41 19.54 -20.22
C ILE A 350 18.71 19.13 -19.47
N ILE A 351 18.87 17.84 -19.22
CA ILE A 351 20.02 17.31 -18.48
C ILE A 351 21.32 17.49 -19.29
N LYS A 352 21.26 17.24 -20.59
CA LYS A 352 22.41 17.45 -21.48
C LYS A 352 22.84 18.93 -21.48
N SER A 353 21.86 19.83 -21.53
CA SER A 353 22.13 21.27 -21.51
C SER A 353 22.73 21.74 -20.20
N LEU A 354 22.23 21.22 -19.08
CA LEU A 354 22.78 21.52 -17.74
C LEU A 354 24.23 21.02 -17.64
N ARG A 355 24.50 19.83 -18.17
CA ARG A 355 25.86 19.29 -18.19
C ARG A 355 26.80 20.22 -18.95
N ASP A 356 26.40 20.70 -20.13
CA ASP A 356 27.21 21.62 -20.94
C ASP A 356 27.51 22.91 -20.17
N ARG A 357 26.55 23.48 -19.47
CA ARG A 357 26.74 24.67 -18.66
C ARG A 357 27.76 24.44 -17.53
N VAL A 358 27.66 23.31 -16.86
CA VAL A 358 28.55 22.96 -15.75
C VAL A 358 29.98 22.72 -16.26
N GLU A 359 30.12 22.05 -17.42
CA GLU A 359 31.44 21.81 -18.03
C GLU A 359 32.13 23.11 -18.44
N LYS A 360 31.37 24.17 -18.78
CA LYS A 360 31.92 25.47 -19.10
C LYS A 360 32.24 26.34 -17.87
N GLU A 361 32.04 25.74 -16.67
CA GLU A 361 32.36 26.40 -15.38
C GLU A 361 31.61 27.71 -15.18
N GLN A 362 30.42 27.88 -15.72
CA GLN A 362 29.59 29.04 -15.48
C GLN A 362 28.94 28.92 -14.11
N ASP A 363 29.39 29.79 -13.18
CA ASP A 363 28.72 29.94 -11.88
C ASP A 363 27.48 30.79 -12.12
N ASP A 364 26.43 30.11 -12.49
CA ASP A 364 25.21 30.72 -13.06
C ASP A 364 24.07 30.56 -12.03
N LYS A 365 23.62 31.70 -11.51
CA LYS A 365 22.48 31.78 -10.59
C LYS A 365 21.23 31.20 -11.23
N THR A 366 21.08 31.39 -12.55
CA THR A 366 19.97 30.84 -13.33
C THR A 366 20.01 29.31 -13.30
N ALA A 367 21.20 28.71 -13.43
CA ALA A 367 21.35 27.25 -13.37
C ALA A 367 20.97 26.70 -11.99
N LYS A 368 21.33 27.41 -10.92
CA LYS A 368 20.95 27.03 -9.55
C LYS A 368 19.42 27.04 -9.38
N ASP A 369 18.76 28.10 -9.85
CA ASP A 369 17.29 28.20 -9.81
C ASP A 369 16.63 27.09 -10.61
N LEU A 370 17.17 26.75 -11.79
CA LEU A 370 16.65 25.69 -12.65
C LEU A 370 16.79 24.33 -11.98
N VAL A 371 17.91 24.06 -11.31
CA VAL A 371 18.14 22.81 -10.57
C VAL A 371 17.11 22.67 -9.44
N VAL A 372 16.90 23.75 -8.68
CA VAL A 372 15.90 23.73 -7.59
C VAL A 372 14.50 23.50 -8.16
N LEU A 373 14.17 24.16 -9.26
CA LEU A 373 12.87 24.00 -9.94
C LEU A 373 12.67 22.55 -10.42
N LEU A 374 13.69 21.96 -11.01
CA LEU A 374 13.66 20.54 -11.43
C LEU A 374 13.44 19.61 -10.25
N TYR A 375 14.14 19.86 -9.15
CA TYR A 375 14.01 19.09 -7.93
C TYR A 375 12.57 19.17 -7.40
N GLU A 376 12.03 20.38 -7.27
CA GLU A 376 10.65 20.59 -6.77
C GLU A 376 9.62 19.94 -7.68
N THR A 377 9.80 20.05 -9.00
CA THR A 377 8.92 19.40 -9.98
C THR A 377 9.01 17.89 -9.85
N SER A 378 10.22 17.36 -9.65
CA SER A 378 10.45 15.92 -9.44
C SER A 378 9.79 15.42 -8.17
N LEU A 379 9.79 16.21 -7.10
CA LEU A 379 9.04 15.86 -5.87
C LEU A 379 7.57 15.64 -6.20
N LEU A 380 6.95 16.58 -6.90
CA LEU A 380 5.53 16.50 -7.26
C LEU A 380 5.24 15.30 -8.15
N THR A 381 6.04 15.09 -9.19
CA THR A 381 5.82 13.99 -10.13
C THR A 381 6.15 12.64 -9.53
N SER A 382 6.96 12.60 -8.46
CA SER A 382 7.32 11.36 -7.76
C SER A 382 6.37 11.05 -6.60
N GLY A 383 5.36 11.90 -6.36
CA GLY A 383 4.32 11.65 -5.37
C GLY A 383 4.53 12.31 -4.01
N PHE A 384 5.54 13.18 -3.89
CA PHE A 384 5.79 13.95 -2.66
C PHE A 384 5.08 15.30 -2.70
N SER A 385 4.81 15.87 -1.54
CA SER A 385 4.32 17.24 -1.42
C SER A 385 5.51 18.19 -1.28
N LEU A 386 5.29 19.45 -1.63
CA LEU A 386 6.29 20.51 -1.45
C LEU A 386 6.19 21.07 -0.03
N GLU A 387 7.34 21.36 0.58
CA GLU A 387 7.37 22.03 1.88
C GLU A 387 6.96 23.49 1.75
N ASP A 388 7.35 24.14 0.65
CA ASP A 388 7.06 25.56 0.40
C ASP A 388 6.51 25.74 -1.01
N PRO A 389 5.19 25.52 -1.20
CA PRO A 389 4.57 25.70 -2.53
C PRO A 389 4.68 27.13 -3.06
N GLN A 390 4.73 28.14 -2.19
CA GLN A 390 4.82 29.55 -2.58
C GLN A 390 6.15 29.86 -3.25
N GLN A 391 7.25 29.34 -2.75
CA GLN A 391 8.55 29.51 -3.38
C GLN A 391 8.60 28.84 -4.75
N HIS A 392 8.02 27.65 -4.87
CA HIS A 392 7.92 26.95 -6.14
C HIS A 392 7.13 27.78 -7.15
N ALA A 393 5.98 28.32 -6.74
CA ALA A 393 5.14 29.17 -7.58
C ALA A 393 5.93 30.41 -8.05
N SER A 394 6.70 31.03 -7.15
CA SER A 394 7.53 32.21 -7.48
C SER A 394 8.55 31.88 -8.57
N ARG A 395 9.18 30.70 -8.49
CA ARG A 395 10.13 30.25 -9.50
C ARG A 395 9.44 30.05 -10.85
N ILE A 396 8.25 29.46 -10.85
CA ILE A 396 7.45 29.26 -12.07
C ILE A 396 7.07 30.61 -12.69
N TYR A 397 6.64 31.56 -11.85
CA TYR A 397 6.26 32.90 -12.34
C TYR A 397 7.44 33.62 -12.99
N ARG A 398 8.64 33.47 -12.44
CA ARG A 398 9.85 34.01 -13.06
C ARG A 398 10.11 33.41 -14.45
N MET A 399 9.91 32.11 -14.58
CA MET A 399 10.06 31.42 -15.88
C MET A 399 8.99 31.89 -16.88
N VAL A 400 7.75 32.08 -16.41
CA VAL A 400 6.65 32.59 -17.25
C VAL A 400 7.00 34.02 -17.74
N LYS A 401 7.54 34.86 -16.88
CA LYS A 401 7.98 36.22 -17.25
C LYS A 401 9.06 36.16 -18.34
N LEU A 402 10.05 35.29 -18.18
CA LEU A 402 11.09 35.07 -19.19
C LEU A 402 10.49 34.66 -20.53
N GLY A 403 9.54 33.75 -20.52
CA GLY A 403 8.86 33.28 -21.73
C GLY A 403 8.00 34.35 -22.40
N LEU A 404 7.52 35.32 -21.65
CA LEU A 404 6.72 36.45 -22.14
C LEU A 404 7.55 37.69 -22.42
N ASP A 405 8.86 37.62 -22.28
CA ASP A 405 9.80 38.72 -22.46
C ASP A 405 9.50 39.92 -21.54
N ILE A 406 8.98 39.66 -20.35
CA ILE A 406 8.76 40.67 -19.32
C ILE A 406 10.09 40.91 -18.60
N PRO A 407 10.60 42.17 -18.52
CA PRO A 407 11.85 42.42 -17.83
C PRO A 407 11.73 42.12 -16.33
N ASP A 408 12.84 41.69 -15.74
CA ASP A 408 12.95 41.42 -14.32
C ASP A 408 12.94 42.75 -13.58
N GLU A 409 11.76 43.23 -13.23
CA GLU A 409 11.63 44.44 -12.41
C GLU A 409 12.06 44.07 -11.00
N GLU A 410 12.93 44.91 -10.43
CA GLU A 410 13.21 44.83 -8.98
C GLU A 410 11.86 44.98 -8.29
N GLU A 411 11.45 43.94 -7.61
CA GLU A 411 10.24 44.01 -6.80
C GLU A 411 10.48 45.16 -5.81
N PRO A 412 9.55 46.12 -5.71
CA PRO A 412 9.70 47.16 -4.70
C PRO A 412 9.89 46.43 -3.36
N ALA A 413 10.87 46.85 -2.61
CA ALA A 413 11.15 46.30 -1.28
C ALA A 413 9.80 46.17 -0.57
N GLU A 414 9.46 44.92 -0.21
CA GLU A 414 8.22 44.68 0.53
C GLU A 414 8.23 45.64 1.73
N GLN A 415 7.32 46.58 1.71
CA GLN A 415 7.05 47.33 2.92
C GLN A 415 6.66 46.28 3.94
N GLN A 416 7.46 46.09 4.94
CA GLN A 416 7.10 45.29 6.08
C GLN A 416 5.65 45.67 6.43
N PRO A 417 4.77 44.71 6.58
CA PRO A 417 3.42 45.03 6.95
C PRO A 417 3.51 45.97 8.17
N SER A 418 2.91 47.12 8.04
CA SER A 418 2.90 48.10 9.13
C SER A 418 2.33 47.39 10.35
N THR A 419 2.81 47.77 11.51
CA THR A 419 2.35 47.24 12.81
C THR A 419 0.85 47.47 13.04
N SER A 420 0.15 48.07 12.08
CA SER A 420 -1.29 48.28 12.08
C SER A 420 -2.04 47.24 11.24
N GLY A 421 -1.35 46.23 10.66
CA GLY A 421 -1.99 45.15 9.94
C GLY A 421 -2.80 44.25 10.86
N GLU A 422 -3.90 43.69 10.34
CA GLU A 422 -4.72 42.75 11.10
C GLU A 422 -3.88 41.54 11.53
N PRO A 423 -4.00 41.11 12.79
CA PRO A 423 -3.23 39.96 13.25
C PRO A 423 -3.54 38.72 12.44
N THR A 424 -2.55 37.90 12.24
CA THR A 424 -2.71 36.58 11.58
C THR A 424 -3.67 35.72 12.43
N ILE A 425 -4.23 34.69 11.83
CA ILE A 425 -5.10 33.73 12.54
C ILE A 425 -4.35 33.14 13.74
N ALA A 426 -3.05 32.84 13.58
CA ALA A 426 -2.20 32.33 14.68
C ALA A 426 -2.09 33.35 15.82
N GLU A 427 -1.90 34.64 15.49
CA GLU A 427 -1.84 35.72 16.47
C GLU A 427 -3.19 35.93 17.17
N LYS A 428 -4.30 35.82 16.45
CA LYS A 428 -5.65 35.91 17.01
C LYS A 428 -5.92 34.79 18.00
N ILE A 429 -5.50 33.58 17.66
CA ILE A 429 -5.65 32.38 18.52
C ILE A 429 -4.81 32.54 19.79
N ALA A 430 -3.54 32.98 19.65
CA ALA A 430 -2.64 33.21 20.77
C ALA A 430 -3.21 34.28 21.72
N GLY A 431 -3.75 35.36 21.16
CA GLY A 431 -4.40 36.42 21.92
C GLY A 431 -5.62 35.95 22.67
N ALA A 432 -6.45 35.13 22.03
CA ALA A 432 -7.66 34.53 22.64
C ALA A 432 -7.31 33.58 23.78
N GLU A 433 -6.24 32.80 23.64
CA GLU A 433 -5.76 31.89 24.69
C GLU A 433 -5.22 32.65 25.88
N GLU A 434 -4.52 33.74 25.63
CA GLU A 434 -3.97 34.63 26.69
C GLU A 434 -5.12 35.30 27.46
N GLU A 435 -6.15 35.74 26.75
CA GLU A 435 -7.34 36.36 27.34
C GLU A 435 -8.15 35.33 28.16
N ALA A 436 -8.32 34.13 27.66
CA ALA A 436 -8.99 33.03 28.35
C ALA A 436 -8.22 32.65 29.64
N SER A 437 -6.90 32.59 29.56
CA SER A 437 -6.01 32.31 30.70
C SER A 437 -6.13 33.38 31.79
N ARG A 438 -6.24 34.67 31.42
CA ARG A 438 -6.46 35.78 32.37
C ARG A 438 -7.80 35.72 33.04
N MET A 439 -8.82 35.25 32.34
CA MET A 439 -10.19 35.11 32.90
C MET A 439 -10.26 34.00 33.95
N GLU A 440 -9.48 32.96 33.79
CA GLU A 440 -9.41 31.84 34.75
C GLU A 440 -8.70 32.22 36.06
N GLU A 441 -7.86 33.24 36.02
CA GLU A 441 -7.11 33.71 37.22
C GLU A 441 -7.93 34.60 38.12
N VAL A 442 -9.12 35.05 37.70
CA VAL A 442 -9.94 36.04 38.44
C VAL A 442 -11.10 35.38 39.23
N ASP A 443 -11.33 34.11 39.06
CA ASP A 443 -12.32 33.32 39.80
C ASP A 443 -11.60 32.38 40.79
#